data_6fbd197b2617443525476e134cbffcd8
#
_entry.id   6fbd197b2617443525476e134cbffcd8
#
_cell.length_a   1.000
_cell.length_b   1.000
_cell.length_c   1.000
_cell.angle_alpha   90.00
_cell.angle_beta   90.00
_cell.angle_gamma   90.00
#
_symmetry.space_group_name_H-M   'P 1'
#
loop_
_entity.id
_entity.type
_entity.pdbx_description
1 polymer ?
#
loop_
_entity_poly.entity_id
_entity_poly.type
_entity_poly.pdbx_seq_one_letter_code
_entity_poly.pdbx_strand_id
1 'polypeptide(L)'
;MSAIIFDTNIISNLHLPVPPSWLLDWFATLPPESVVIPWTLIYETEYGIRCSERYNPEKAAFLLAWFEDLLQKRMTFIDMTVEGARLLGRMAACRALRHVFETPPLVNRNGERIKNDKIKLGADAMIAAMSIAHNIPIATSNLRDFVNIHSYFPIPGLYDPQADDWVIDPPVGWGIDRNANDDRAPEIDYRLRV
;
A
#
# COMPACT_ATOMS: atom_id res chain seq x y z
N MET A 1 -7.40 18.55 6.99
CA MET A 1 -8.11 17.29 6.65
C MET A 1 -7.20 16.16 7.02
N SER A 2 -7.75 15.13 7.65
CA SER A 2 -6.99 13.93 7.96
C SER A 2 -6.86 13.07 6.71
N ALA A 3 -5.70 12.48 6.51
CA ALA A 3 -5.37 11.66 5.34
C ALA A 3 -4.85 10.30 5.80
N ILE A 4 -4.93 9.29 4.95
CA ILE A 4 -4.44 7.94 5.22
C ILE A 4 -3.69 7.39 4.00
N ILE A 5 -2.50 6.87 4.21
CA ILE A 5 -1.67 6.26 3.17
C ILE A 5 -2.18 4.85 2.89
N PHE A 6 -2.39 4.53 1.63
CA PHE A 6 -2.76 3.19 1.22
C PHE A 6 -1.55 2.35 0.85
N ASP A 7 -1.48 1.19 1.47
CA ASP A 7 -0.54 0.15 1.05
C ASP A 7 -0.97 -0.46 -0.29
N THR A 8 -0.02 -0.95 -1.05
CA THR A 8 -0.21 -1.56 -2.37
C THR A 8 -1.22 -2.71 -2.34
N ASN A 9 -1.26 -3.48 -1.25
CA ASN A 9 -2.20 -4.59 -1.10
C ASN A 9 -3.68 -4.16 -1.05
N ILE A 10 -3.98 -2.96 -0.57
CA ILE A 10 -5.34 -2.40 -0.57
C ILE A 10 -5.77 -2.09 -2.00
N ILE A 11 -4.94 -1.32 -2.72
CA ILE A 11 -5.24 -0.91 -4.09
C ILE A 11 -5.25 -2.10 -5.05
N SER A 12 -4.31 -3.05 -4.89
CA SER A 12 -4.23 -4.21 -5.76
C SER A 12 -5.44 -5.15 -5.67
N ASN A 13 -6.22 -5.08 -4.58
CA ASN A 13 -7.46 -5.84 -4.48
C ASN A 13 -8.60 -5.25 -5.33
N LEU A 14 -8.50 -3.98 -5.74
CA LEU A 14 -9.54 -3.33 -6.55
C LEU A 14 -9.57 -3.80 -8.01
N HIS A 15 -8.44 -4.31 -8.55
CA HIS A 15 -8.40 -4.85 -9.92
C HIS A 15 -8.92 -6.29 -10.04
N LEU A 16 -9.30 -6.92 -8.93
CA LEU A 16 -9.88 -8.26 -8.96
C LEU A 16 -11.23 -8.25 -9.69
N PRO A 17 -11.58 -9.30 -10.46
CA PRO A 17 -12.90 -9.40 -11.11
C PRO A 17 -14.07 -9.24 -10.13
N VAL A 18 -13.87 -9.67 -8.89
CA VAL A 18 -14.80 -9.48 -7.77
C VAL A 18 -13.99 -8.96 -6.59
N PRO A 19 -13.87 -7.63 -6.44
CA PRO A 19 -13.23 -7.05 -5.26
C PRO A 19 -13.98 -7.43 -3.98
N PRO A 20 -13.29 -7.58 -2.84
CA PRO A 20 -13.94 -7.86 -1.56
C PRO A 20 -14.99 -6.78 -1.23
N SER A 21 -16.18 -7.18 -0.78
CA SER A 21 -17.27 -6.24 -0.48
C SER A 21 -16.87 -5.24 0.61
N TRP A 22 -16.19 -5.71 1.68
CA TRP A 22 -15.70 -4.83 2.74
C TRP A 22 -14.81 -3.70 2.21
N LEU A 23 -14.00 -3.99 1.18
CA LEU A 23 -13.11 -3.00 0.58
C LEU A 23 -13.89 -1.92 -0.17
N LEU A 24 -14.90 -2.32 -0.95
CA LEU A 24 -15.77 -1.40 -1.68
C LEU A 24 -16.58 -0.54 -0.72
N ASP A 25 -17.15 -1.16 0.32
CA ASP A 25 -17.95 -0.48 1.34
C ASP A 25 -17.10 0.54 2.10
N TRP A 26 -15.89 0.14 2.52
CA TRP A 26 -14.95 1.04 3.19
C TRP A 26 -14.53 2.21 2.29
N PHE A 27 -14.14 1.94 1.03
CA PHE A 27 -13.78 2.99 0.07
C PHE A 27 -14.91 4.00 -0.16
N ALA A 28 -16.15 3.54 -0.23
CA ALA A 28 -17.31 4.40 -0.41
C ALA A 28 -17.52 5.39 0.75
N THR A 29 -16.98 5.09 1.94
CA THR A 29 -17.04 5.99 3.10
C THR A 29 -15.97 7.06 3.13
N LEU A 30 -14.92 6.94 2.29
CA LEU A 30 -13.74 7.83 2.35
C LEU A 30 -13.90 9.03 1.41
N PRO A 31 -13.68 10.26 1.90
CA PRO A 31 -13.50 11.42 1.03
C PRO A 31 -12.30 11.21 0.09
N PRO A 32 -12.41 11.51 -1.21
CA PRO A 32 -11.31 11.29 -2.16
C PRO A 32 -9.98 11.95 -1.75
N GLU A 33 -10.06 13.12 -1.14
CA GLU A 33 -8.92 13.90 -0.65
C GLU A 33 -8.23 13.28 0.57
N SER A 34 -8.88 12.33 1.26
CA SER A 34 -8.28 11.60 2.38
C SER A 34 -7.37 10.45 1.94
N VAL A 35 -7.51 10.00 0.69
CA VAL A 35 -6.75 8.89 0.12
C VAL A 35 -5.39 9.39 -0.35
N VAL A 36 -4.33 8.82 0.23
CA VAL A 36 -2.95 9.17 -0.11
C VAL A 36 -2.24 7.97 -0.71
N ILE A 37 -1.72 8.16 -1.91
CA ILE A 37 -1.01 7.14 -2.69
C ILE A 37 0.50 7.41 -2.62
N PRO A 38 1.29 6.51 -2.02
CA PRO A 38 2.74 6.65 -2.02
C PRO A 38 3.32 6.28 -3.39
N TRP A 39 4.40 6.93 -3.83
CA TRP A 39 5.05 6.62 -5.09
C TRP A 39 5.48 5.16 -5.22
N THR A 40 5.76 4.49 -4.11
CA THR A 40 6.11 3.07 -4.06
C THR A 40 5.01 2.18 -4.61
N LEU A 41 3.74 2.54 -4.39
CA LEU A 41 2.60 1.84 -4.96
C LEU A 41 2.63 1.90 -6.50
N ILE A 42 2.93 3.08 -7.06
CA ILE A 42 3.07 3.26 -8.51
C ILE A 42 4.18 2.36 -9.04
N TYR A 43 5.34 2.39 -8.37
CA TYR A 43 6.50 1.60 -8.75
C TYR A 43 6.23 0.09 -8.67
N GLU A 44 5.63 -0.41 -7.60
CA GLU A 44 5.33 -1.83 -7.43
C GLU A 44 4.28 -2.32 -8.44
N THR A 45 3.25 -1.51 -8.68
CA THR A 45 2.21 -1.85 -9.66
C THR A 45 2.78 -1.94 -11.06
N GLU A 46 3.55 -0.92 -11.51
CA GLU A 46 4.22 -0.94 -12.81
C GLU A 46 5.17 -2.13 -12.94
N TYR A 47 6.00 -2.37 -11.91
CA TYR A 47 6.89 -3.53 -11.88
C TYR A 47 6.15 -4.85 -12.03
N GLY A 48 5.04 -5.03 -11.29
CA GLY A 48 4.19 -6.23 -11.37
C GLY A 48 3.58 -6.43 -12.75
N ILE A 49 3.11 -5.35 -13.39
CA ILE A 49 2.58 -5.36 -14.76
C ILE A 49 3.66 -5.83 -15.75
N ARG A 50 4.87 -5.20 -15.70
CA ARG A 50 5.99 -5.57 -16.59
C ARG A 50 6.48 -6.99 -16.38
N CYS A 51 6.48 -7.48 -15.15
CA CYS A 51 6.75 -8.89 -14.89
C CYS A 51 5.69 -9.81 -15.49
N SER A 52 4.41 -9.42 -15.45
CA SER A 52 3.30 -10.19 -16.00
C SER A 52 3.33 -10.27 -17.53
N GLU A 53 3.81 -9.25 -18.23
CA GLU A 53 3.91 -9.21 -19.70
C GLU A 53 4.64 -10.42 -20.29
N ARG A 54 5.63 -10.96 -19.56
CA ARG A 54 6.45 -12.10 -20.03
C ARG A 54 5.67 -13.42 -20.06
N TYR A 55 4.63 -13.56 -19.23
CA TYR A 55 3.93 -14.81 -19.01
C TYR A 55 2.46 -14.75 -19.40
N ASN A 56 1.85 -13.59 -19.33
CA ASN A 56 0.45 -13.36 -19.66
C ASN A 56 0.24 -11.92 -20.17
N PRO A 57 0.52 -11.68 -21.48
CA PRO A 57 0.39 -10.35 -22.10
C PRO A 57 -1.02 -9.75 -22.01
N GLU A 58 -2.06 -10.60 -22.14
CA GLU A 58 -3.47 -10.15 -22.07
C GLU A 58 -3.80 -9.61 -20.67
N LYS A 59 -3.41 -10.35 -19.64
CA LYS A 59 -3.56 -9.90 -18.25
C LYS A 59 -2.76 -8.62 -17.99
N ALA A 60 -1.56 -8.52 -18.52
CA ALA A 60 -0.73 -7.33 -18.35
C ALA A 60 -1.36 -6.09 -19.02
N ALA A 61 -1.90 -6.24 -20.24
CA ALA A 61 -2.61 -5.16 -20.91
C ALA A 61 -3.86 -4.70 -20.14
N PHE A 62 -4.61 -5.66 -19.60
CA PHE A 62 -5.75 -5.36 -18.74
C PHE A 62 -5.35 -4.59 -17.47
N LEU A 63 -4.31 -5.05 -16.77
CA LEU A 63 -3.80 -4.39 -15.57
C LEU A 63 -3.25 -2.99 -15.87
N LEU A 64 -2.59 -2.83 -17.03
CA LEU A 64 -2.09 -1.53 -17.45
C LEU A 64 -3.24 -0.54 -17.69
N ALA A 65 -4.27 -0.95 -18.42
CA ALA A 65 -5.44 -0.11 -18.66
C ALA A 65 -6.14 0.30 -17.35
N TRP A 66 -6.31 -0.63 -16.42
CA TRP A 66 -6.83 -0.35 -15.08
C TRP A 66 -5.95 0.65 -14.31
N PHE A 67 -4.64 0.47 -14.38
CA PHE A 67 -3.69 1.31 -13.66
C PHE A 67 -3.67 2.73 -14.21
N GLU A 68 -3.70 2.89 -15.53
CA GLU A 68 -3.82 4.20 -16.19
C GLU A 68 -5.12 4.91 -15.81
N ASP A 69 -6.25 4.18 -15.74
CA ASP A 69 -7.51 4.74 -15.26
C ASP A 69 -7.41 5.16 -13.78
N LEU A 70 -6.77 4.35 -12.94
CA LEU A 70 -6.54 4.67 -11.52
C LEU A 70 -5.74 5.98 -11.39
N LEU A 71 -4.68 6.17 -12.18
CA LEU A 71 -3.85 7.38 -12.14
C LEU A 71 -4.57 8.65 -12.61
N GLN A 72 -5.70 8.51 -13.35
CA GLN A 72 -6.55 9.65 -13.74
C GLN A 72 -7.51 10.10 -12.62
N LYS A 73 -7.68 9.30 -11.55
CA LYS A 73 -8.57 9.65 -10.45
C LYS A 73 -7.99 10.80 -9.62
N ARG A 74 -8.87 11.52 -8.92
CA ARG A 74 -8.47 12.57 -7.97
C ARG A 74 -7.95 11.92 -6.69
N MET A 75 -6.63 11.72 -6.63
CA MET A 75 -5.93 11.19 -5.46
C MET A 75 -4.75 12.08 -5.11
N THR A 76 -4.36 12.08 -3.83
CA THR A 76 -3.17 12.76 -3.38
C THR A 76 -1.97 11.81 -3.50
N PHE A 77 -0.95 12.22 -4.24
CA PHE A 77 0.30 11.46 -4.33
C PHE A 77 1.34 12.06 -3.38
N ILE A 78 2.13 11.20 -2.72
CA ILE A 78 3.23 11.63 -1.87
C ILE A 78 4.56 11.02 -2.30
N ASP A 79 5.60 11.84 -2.17
CA ASP A 79 6.98 11.47 -2.49
C ASP A 79 7.80 11.20 -1.22
N MET A 80 8.97 10.60 -1.42
CA MET A 80 9.95 10.40 -0.37
C MET A 80 10.65 11.74 -0.04
N THR A 81 10.46 12.21 1.19
CA THR A 81 11.21 13.39 1.69
C THR A 81 12.65 13.03 2.03
N VAL A 82 13.51 14.03 2.21
CA VAL A 82 14.88 13.84 2.71
C VAL A 82 14.87 13.14 4.07
N GLU A 83 13.94 13.49 4.95
CA GLU A 83 13.79 12.86 6.27
C GLU A 83 13.34 11.40 6.13
N GLY A 84 12.35 11.12 5.29
CA GLY A 84 11.90 9.76 4.98
C GLY A 84 13.03 8.90 4.41
N ALA A 85 13.83 9.42 3.49
CA ALA A 85 14.97 8.71 2.93
C ALA A 85 16.04 8.37 3.99
N ARG A 86 16.30 9.29 4.93
CA ARG A 86 17.19 9.02 6.06
C ARG A 86 16.63 7.99 7.03
N LEU A 87 15.31 8.02 7.28
CA LEU A 87 14.61 7.00 8.08
C LEU A 87 14.73 5.63 7.43
N LEU A 88 14.45 5.54 6.12
CA LEU A 88 14.57 4.31 5.34
C LEU A 88 15.99 3.72 5.43
N GLY A 89 17.03 4.56 5.31
CA GLY A 89 18.42 4.12 5.49
C GLY A 89 18.69 3.54 6.87
N ARG A 90 18.10 4.13 7.93
CA ARG A 90 18.20 3.59 9.30
C ARG A 90 17.44 2.28 9.46
N MET A 91 16.25 2.14 8.84
CA MET A 91 15.48 0.90 8.83
C MET A 91 16.26 -0.22 8.12
N ALA A 92 16.88 0.08 6.98
CA ALA A 92 17.70 -0.88 6.22
C ALA A 92 18.92 -1.36 7.00
N ALA A 93 19.51 -0.50 7.84
CA ALA A 93 20.64 -0.85 8.71
C ALA A 93 20.19 -1.62 9.98
N CYS A 94 18.90 -1.65 10.29
CA CYS A 94 18.35 -2.33 11.46
C CYS A 94 18.32 -3.85 11.25
N ARG A 95 19.09 -4.60 12.03
CA ARG A 95 19.16 -6.07 11.89
C ARG A 95 17.82 -6.76 12.10
N ALA A 96 16.97 -6.24 12.97
CA ALA A 96 15.64 -6.79 13.23
C ALA A 96 14.70 -6.67 12.03
N LEU A 97 14.90 -5.67 11.16
CA LEU A 97 14.10 -5.42 9.96
C LEU A 97 14.70 -6.03 8.67
N ARG A 98 15.75 -6.83 8.79
CA ARG A 98 16.43 -7.43 7.63
C ARG A 98 15.48 -8.18 6.69
N HIS A 99 14.49 -8.88 7.26
CA HIS A 99 13.49 -9.63 6.49
C HIS A 99 12.59 -8.75 5.62
N VAL A 100 12.48 -7.45 5.90
CA VAL A 100 11.73 -6.49 5.08
C VAL A 100 12.48 -6.18 3.78
N PHE A 101 13.80 -6.23 3.79
CA PHE A 101 14.67 -5.88 2.66
C PHE A 101 15.24 -7.09 1.92
N GLU A 102 15.39 -8.22 2.60
CA GLU A 102 16.00 -9.42 2.03
C GLU A 102 14.95 -10.42 1.60
N THR A 103 15.10 -10.93 0.37
CA THR A 103 14.29 -12.07 -0.07
C THR A 103 14.88 -13.34 0.53
N PRO A 104 14.11 -14.12 1.30
CA PRO A 104 14.62 -15.38 1.83
C PRO A 104 15.00 -16.31 0.67
N PRO A 105 16.09 -17.10 0.82
CA PRO A 105 16.46 -18.07 -0.19
C PRO A 105 15.34 -19.06 -0.40
N LEU A 106 14.96 -19.30 -1.66
CA LEU A 106 14.07 -20.39 -2.00
C LEU A 106 14.82 -21.71 -1.79
N VAL A 107 14.13 -22.70 -1.21
CA VAL A 107 14.69 -24.04 -0.99
C VAL A 107 13.77 -25.02 -1.71
N ASN A 108 14.35 -25.92 -2.50
CA ASN A 108 13.59 -26.99 -3.13
C ASN A 108 13.19 -28.07 -2.11
N ARG A 109 12.43 -29.07 -2.54
CA ARG A 109 12.00 -30.18 -1.67
C ARG A 109 13.17 -30.99 -1.08
N ASN A 110 14.36 -30.88 -1.66
CA ASN A 110 15.59 -31.57 -1.22
C ASN A 110 16.43 -30.69 -0.28
N GLY A 111 15.98 -29.49 0.08
CA GLY A 111 16.73 -28.57 0.96
C GLY A 111 17.83 -27.76 0.23
N GLU A 112 17.93 -27.84 -1.10
CA GLU A 112 18.91 -27.09 -1.88
C GLU A 112 18.41 -25.67 -2.18
N ARG A 113 19.30 -24.66 -2.09
CA ARG A 113 18.98 -23.29 -2.44
C ARG A 113 18.70 -23.17 -3.94
N ILE A 114 17.54 -22.66 -4.29
CA ILE A 114 17.19 -22.31 -5.66
C ILE A 114 17.40 -20.80 -5.84
N LYS A 115 17.86 -20.41 -7.03
CA LYS A 115 17.97 -19.01 -7.40
C LYS A 115 16.59 -18.34 -7.30
N ASN A 116 16.52 -17.29 -6.50
CA ASN A 116 15.33 -16.47 -6.36
C ASN A 116 15.52 -15.19 -7.17
N ASP A 117 14.85 -15.11 -8.33
CA ASP A 117 14.93 -13.93 -9.19
C ASP A 117 13.94 -12.81 -8.77
N LYS A 118 13.19 -13.03 -7.67
CA LYS A 118 12.31 -12.01 -7.13
C LYS A 118 13.12 -10.95 -6.39
N ILE A 119 12.96 -9.72 -6.81
CA ILE A 119 13.51 -8.55 -6.12
C ILE A 119 12.55 -8.19 -5.00
N LYS A 120 13.06 -8.08 -3.76
CA LYS A 120 12.31 -7.50 -2.65
C LYS A 120 12.62 -6.01 -2.60
N LEU A 121 11.61 -5.19 -2.84
CA LEU A 121 11.77 -3.74 -3.00
C LEU A 121 11.87 -3.02 -1.65
N GLY A 122 11.48 -3.68 -0.54
CA GLY A 122 11.39 -3.04 0.76
C GLY A 122 10.26 -1.99 0.84
N ALA A 123 9.21 -2.18 0.06
CA ALA A 123 8.12 -1.22 -0.06
C ALA A 123 7.44 -0.92 1.28
N ASP A 124 7.21 -1.92 2.13
CA ASP A 124 6.64 -1.71 3.47
C ASP A 124 7.48 -0.72 4.29
N ALA A 125 8.83 -0.85 4.24
CA ALA A 125 9.71 0.10 4.92
C ALA A 125 9.70 1.49 4.28
N MET A 126 9.56 1.58 2.95
CA MET A 126 9.43 2.85 2.24
C MET A 126 8.13 3.56 2.61
N ILE A 127 7.00 2.82 2.63
CA ILE A 127 5.69 3.32 3.04
C ILE A 127 5.75 3.78 4.50
N ALA A 128 6.33 2.98 5.41
CA ALA A 128 6.50 3.34 6.81
C ALA A 128 7.36 4.61 6.98
N ALA A 129 8.46 4.73 6.24
CA ALA A 129 9.31 5.92 6.28
C ALA A 129 8.57 7.18 5.81
N MET A 130 7.76 7.09 4.75
CA MET A 130 6.90 8.19 4.30
C MET A 130 5.81 8.51 5.31
N SER A 131 5.15 7.50 5.87
CA SER A 131 4.15 7.66 6.93
C SER A 131 4.70 8.46 8.11
N ILE A 132 5.88 8.10 8.61
CA ILE A 132 6.54 8.80 9.72
C ILE A 132 6.92 10.22 9.32
N ALA A 133 7.54 10.41 8.15
CA ALA A 133 8.01 11.71 7.69
C ALA A 133 6.87 12.72 7.44
N HIS A 134 5.72 12.24 6.98
CA HIS A 134 4.53 13.06 6.72
C HIS A 134 3.54 13.08 7.89
N ASN A 135 3.77 12.27 8.92
CA ASN A 135 2.86 12.07 10.05
C ASN A 135 1.44 11.66 9.60
N ILE A 136 1.35 10.72 8.65
CA ILE A 136 0.10 10.21 8.07
C ILE A 136 -0.02 8.71 8.38
N PRO A 137 -1.14 8.24 8.99
CA PRO A 137 -1.39 6.82 9.24
C PRO A 137 -1.43 5.97 7.97
N ILE A 138 -1.26 4.66 8.12
CA ILE A 138 -1.27 3.67 7.04
C ILE A 138 -2.53 2.80 7.14
N ALA A 139 -3.18 2.52 6.02
CA ALA A 139 -4.16 1.45 5.87
C ALA A 139 -3.52 0.27 5.11
N THR A 140 -3.60 -0.92 5.71
CA THR A 140 -2.99 -2.13 5.14
C THR A 140 -3.71 -3.40 5.59
N SER A 141 -3.64 -4.46 4.76
CA SER A 141 -3.96 -5.83 5.16
C SER A 141 -2.71 -6.62 5.59
N ASN A 142 -1.50 -6.06 5.43
CA ASN A 142 -0.22 -6.66 5.86
C ASN A 142 0.20 -6.14 7.25
N LEU A 143 -0.65 -6.35 8.24
CA LEU A 143 -0.45 -5.81 9.60
C LEU A 143 0.89 -6.22 10.22
N ARG A 144 1.28 -7.49 10.00
CA ARG A 144 2.45 -8.09 10.66
C ARG A 144 3.75 -7.32 10.41
N ASP A 145 4.00 -6.96 9.16
CA ASP A 145 5.26 -6.31 8.78
C ASP A 145 5.31 -4.88 9.33
N PHE A 146 4.19 -4.16 9.30
CA PHE A 146 4.10 -2.80 9.84
C PHE A 146 4.13 -2.76 11.37
N VAL A 147 3.51 -3.71 12.08
CA VAL A 147 3.63 -3.83 13.56
C VAL A 147 5.08 -4.11 13.95
N ASN A 148 5.77 -4.96 13.18
CA ASN A 148 7.19 -5.21 13.42
C ASN A 148 8.05 -3.96 13.16
N ILE A 149 7.80 -3.21 12.09
CA ILE A 149 8.47 -1.93 11.84
C ILE A 149 8.19 -0.95 12.98
N HIS A 150 6.92 -0.82 13.42
CA HIS A 150 6.51 0.07 14.50
C HIS A 150 7.28 -0.18 15.81
N SER A 151 7.62 -1.43 16.12
CA SER A 151 8.36 -1.79 17.32
C SER A 151 9.75 -1.14 17.41
N TYR A 152 10.32 -0.72 16.28
CA TYR A 152 11.65 -0.07 16.19
C TYR A 152 11.58 1.35 15.68
N PHE A 153 10.60 1.66 14.86
CA PHE A 153 10.36 2.95 14.23
C PHE A 153 8.86 3.27 14.34
N PRO A 154 8.44 3.98 15.41
CA PRO A 154 7.02 4.24 15.67
C PRO A 154 6.35 4.93 14.48
N ILE A 155 5.38 4.27 13.87
CA ILE A 155 4.53 4.82 12.83
C ILE A 155 3.33 5.55 13.48
N PRO A 156 2.79 6.61 12.85
CA PRO A 156 1.76 7.47 13.45
C PRO A 156 0.37 6.83 13.55
N GLY A 157 0.16 5.67 12.94
CA GLY A 157 -1.08 4.91 13.03
C GLY A 157 -1.14 3.79 12.01
N LEU A 158 -1.82 2.70 12.36
CA LEU A 158 -2.03 1.53 11.50
C LEU A 158 -3.48 1.08 11.57
N TYR A 159 -4.16 1.13 10.45
CA TYR A 159 -5.55 0.79 10.31
C TYR A 159 -5.74 -0.50 9.52
N ASP A 160 -6.59 -1.40 10.03
CA ASP A 160 -7.05 -2.61 9.35
C ASP A 160 -8.41 -2.35 8.69
N PRO A 161 -8.47 -2.14 7.37
CA PRO A 161 -9.76 -1.86 6.71
C PRO A 161 -10.72 -3.06 6.72
N GLN A 162 -10.20 -4.28 6.86
CA GLN A 162 -11.03 -5.48 6.91
C GLN A 162 -11.73 -5.65 8.26
N ALA A 163 -11.03 -5.32 9.35
CA ALA A 163 -11.59 -5.34 10.69
C ALA A 163 -12.34 -4.03 11.01
N ASP A 164 -12.17 -2.99 10.20
CA ASP A 164 -12.63 -1.61 10.45
C ASP A 164 -12.13 -1.07 11.80
N ASP A 165 -10.84 -1.31 12.12
CA ASP A 165 -10.28 -1.01 13.44
C ASP A 165 -8.82 -0.54 13.35
N TRP A 166 -8.40 0.19 14.41
CA TRP A 166 -7.04 0.64 14.57
C TRP A 166 -6.19 -0.37 15.32
N VAL A 167 -5.12 -0.85 14.68
CA VAL A 167 -4.08 -1.70 15.31
C VAL A 167 -3.07 -0.84 16.08
N ILE A 168 -2.81 0.36 15.57
CA ILE A 168 -2.03 1.41 16.22
C ILE A 168 -2.85 2.68 16.09
N ASP A 169 -3.18 3.30 17.23
CA ASP A 169 -4.01 4.50 17.27
C ASP A 169 -3.41 5.64 16.42
N PRO A 170 -4.26 6.39 15.72
CA PRO A 170 -3.82 7.55 14.95
C PRO A 170 -3.41 8.73 15.86
N PRO A 171 -2.75 9.76 15.31
CA PRO A 171 -2.41 10.95 16.09
C PRO A 171 -3.65 11.62 16.70
N VAL A 172 -3.47 12.23 17.87
CA VAL A 172 -4.56 12.98 18.54
C VAL A 172 -5.14 14.04 17.61
N GLY A 173 -6.47 14.03 17.48
CA GLY A 173 -7.20 14.94 16.58
C GLY A 173 -7.24 14.48 15.12
N TRP A 174 -6.68 13.30 14.80
CA TRP A 174 -6.86 12.69 13.49
C TRP A 174 -8.29 12.13 13.38
N GLY A 175 -8.92 12.33 12.24
CA GLY A 175 -10.24 11.76 11.93
C GLY A 175 -10.61 12.01 10.47
N ILE A 176 -11.15 11.01 9.80
CA ILE A 176 -11.76 11.14 8.47
C ILE A 176 -13.26 11.25 8.71
N ASP A 177 -13.89 12.31 8.18
CA ASP A 177 -15.34 12.42 8.17
C ASP A 177 -15.91 11.49 7.10
N ARG A 178 -16.27 10.29 7.52
CA ARG A 178 -16.82 9.25 6.65
C ARG A 178 -18.24 9.60 6.13
N ASN A 179 -18.91 10.57 6.75
CA ASN A 179 -20.26 10.98 6.34
C ASN A 179 -20.22 12.11 5.29
N ALA A 180 -19.05 12.68 5.00
CA ALA A 180 -18.92 13.77 4.02
C ALA A 180 -19.28 13.35 2.58
N ASN A 181 -19.37 12.04 2.30
CA ASN A 181 -19.75 11.50 1.00
C ASN A 181 -21.25 11.22 0.84
N ASP A 182 -22.05 11.36 1.90
CA ASP A 182 -23.48 10.99 1.86
C ASP A 182 -24.31 11.86 0.88
N ASP A 183 -23.81 13.06 0.55
CA ASP A 183 -24.42 13.99 -0.42
C ASP A 183 -23.80 13.93 -1.83
N ARG A 184 -22.78 13.11 -2.05
CA ARG A 184 -22.11 12.96 -3.34
C ARG A 184 -22.23 11.51 -3.80
N ALA A 185 -22.95 11.28 -4.90
CA ALA A 185 -22.85 10.00 -5.61
C ALA A 185 -21.36 9.66 -5.80
N PRO A 186 -20.93 8.41 -5.59
CA PRO A 186 -19.54 8.04 -5.71
C PRO A 186 -19.04 8.37 -7.12
N GLU A 187 -18.36 9.50 -7.27
CA GLU A 187 -17.73 9.92 -8.55
C GLU A 187 -16.55 9.01 -8.92
N ILE A 188 -16.15 8.13 -7.99
CA ILE A 188 -14.99 7.27 -8.18
C ILE A 188 -15.48 5.83 -8.22
N ASP A 189 -15.86 5.38 -9.40
CA ASP A 189 -15.99 3.94 -9.66
C ASP A 189 -14.59 3.35 -9.85
N TYR A 190 -14.05 2.73 -8.80
CA TYR A 190 -12.77 2.02 -8.85
C TYR A 190 -12.88 0.67 -9.58
N ARG A 191 -14.09 0.28 -10.00
CA ARG A 191 -14.33 -0.95 -10.74
C ARG A 191 -13.92 -0.76 -12.19
N LEU A 192 -13.30 -1.78 -12.73
CA LEU A 192 -13.16 -1.89 -14.18
C LEU A 192 -14.55 -2.00 -14.79
N ARG A 193 -14.91 -1.07 -15.66
CA ARG A 193 -16.02 -1.27 -16.58
C ARG A 193 -15.52 -2.26 -17.63
N VAL A 194 -15.96 -3.51 -17.51
CA VAL A 194 -15.80 -4.55 -18.54
C VAL A 194 -16.69 -4.20 -19.72
#